data_6977b2825ce3e7ff0be05a492e268009
#
_entry.id   6977b2825ce3e7ff0be05a492e268009
#
_cell.length_a   1.000
_cell.length_b   1.000
_cell.length_c   1.000
_cell.angle_alpha   90.00
_cell.angle_beta   90.00
_cell.angle_gamma   90.00
#
_symmetry.space_group_name_H-M   'P 1'
#
loop_
_entity.id
_entity.type
_entity.pdbx_description
1 polymer ?
#
loop_
_entity_poly.entity_id
_entity_poly.type
_entity_poly.pdbx_seq_one_letter_code
_entity_poly.pdbx_strand_id
1 'polypeptide(L)'
;MNRLAVSTAVVLAALLSGCNDSDQPNVAPELGSNNFVTETDVPVTDRISASDTNGDSLTFSVASQPANGGLMLNTDGRFTYTPDSGFTGSDSFMVAVSDGELTTSGEVSVDIAVAVVSFLSYSRAAFAQEAQATPLAVNGRDFTQDAMSTEDYADLLTGP
;
A
#
# COMPACT_ATOMS: atom_id res chain seq x y z
N MET A 1 56.69 2.10 -67.82
CA MET A 1 56.14 0.96 -67.02
C MET A 1 55.81 1.48 -65.65
N ASN A 2 54.53 1.90 -65.46
CA ASN A 2 54.07 2.50 -64.20
C ASN A 2 53.60 1.38 -63.27
N ARG A 3 54.20 1.36 -62.10
CA ARG A 3 53.66 0.51 -60.99
C ARG A 3 52.84 1.38 -60.06
N LEU A 4 51.52 1.16 -60.05
CA LEU A 4 50.62 1.69 -59.06
C LEU A 4 50.85 1.00 -57.73
N ALA A 5 51.19 1.77 -56.73
CA ALA A 5 51.18 1.33 -55.35
C ALA A 5 49.77 1.50 -54.78
N VAL A 6 49.10 0.38 -54.45
CA VAL A 6 47.82 0.42 -53.75
C VAL A 6 48.15 0.54 -52.26
N SER A 7 47.83 1.71 -51.68
CA SER A 7 47.93 1.95 -50.24
C SER A 7 46.68 1.41 -49.54
N THR A 8 46.82 0.33 -48.79
CA THR A 8 45.76 -0.23 -47.98
C THR A 8 45.66 0.55 -46.68
N ALA A 9 44.68 1.44 -46.58
CA ALA A 9 44.35 2.12 -45.37
C ALA A 9 43.65 1.12 -44.41
N VAL A 10 44.36 0.77 -43.34
CA VAL A 10 43.77 0.00 -42.20
C VAL A 10 43.00 1.02 -41.36
N VAL A 11 41.66 0.96 -41.45
CA VAL A 11 40.79 1.68 -40.54
C VAL A 11 40.75 0.92 -39.22
N LEU A 12 41.49 1.43 -38.22
CA LEU A 12 41.45 0.97 -36.84
C LEU A 12 40.12 1.47 -36.22
N ALA A 13 39.10 0.64 -36.21
CA ALA A 13 37.88 0.90 -35.46
C ALA A 13 38.22 0.82 -33.96
N ALA A 14 38.38 1.96 -33.31
CA ALA A 14 38.43 2.04 -31.87
C ALA A 14 37.03 1.69 -31.32
N LEU A 15 36.90 0.49 -30.78
CA LEU A 15 35.77 0.13 -29.93
C LEU A 15 35.89 0.97 -28.65
N LEU A 16 35.14 2.08 -28.60
CA LEU A 16 34.85 2.77 -27.37
C LEU A 16 33.98 1.82 -26.53
N SER A 17 34.62 0.97 -25.73
CA SER A 17 33.97 0.38 -24.58
C SER A 17 33.55 1.54 -23.69
N GLY A 18 32.26 1.85 -23.69
CA GLY A 18 31.70 2.76 -22.72
C GLY A 18 32.04 2.23 -21.35
N CYS A 19 32.93 2.89 -20.63
CA CYS A 19 33.03 2.74 -19.19
C CYS A 19 31.65 3.07 -18.66
N ASN A 20 30.98 2.06 -18.13
CA ASN A 20 29.85 2.27 -17.26
C ASN A 20 30.42 3.02 -16.05
N ASP A 21 29.95 4.21 -15.81
CA ASP A 21 30.45 5.12 -14.77
C ASP A 21 29.97 4.59 -13.41
N SER A 22 30.63 3.55 -12.92
CA SER A 22 30.40 2.94 -11.61
C SER A 22 31.23 3.58 -10.49
N ASP A 23 31.77 4.79 -10.73
CA ASP A 23 32.54 5.53 -9.74
C ASP A 23 31.70 6.48 -8.85
N GLN A 24 30.38 6.49 -9.00
CA GLN A 24 29.53 7.22 -8.06
C GLN A 24 29.36 6.36 -6.80
N PRO A 25 29.64 6.95 -5.61
CA PRO A 25 29.42 6.24 -4.37
C PRO A 25 27.94 5.87 -4.24
N ASN A 26 27.66 4.66 -3.75
CA ASN A 26 26.28 4.25 -3.49
C ASN A 26 25.64 5.17 -2.45
N VAL A 27 24.40 5.57 -2.71
CA VAL A 27 23.57 6.43 -1.86
C VAL A 27 22.39 5.61 -1.37
N ALA A 28 22.14 5.64 -0.06
CA ALA A 28 21.03 4.88 0.51
C ALA A 28 19.67 5.32 -0.07
N PRO A 29 18.70 4.40 -0.19
CA PRO A 29 17.37 4.72 -0.64
C PRO A 29 16.67 5.79 0.20
N GLU A 30 15.80 6.57 -0.42
CA GLU A 30 14.95 7.55 0.26
C GLU A 30 13.49 7.09 0.23
N LEU A 31 12.85 7.10 1.41
CA LEU A 31 11.39 6.90 1.53
C LEU A 31 10.68 8.22 1.25
N GLY A 32 9.66 8.18 0.39
CA GLY A 32 8.74 9.28 0.16
C GLY A 32 7.75 9.47 1.32
N SER A 33 6.82 10.41 1.17
CA SER A 33 5.68 10.52 2.09
C SER A 33 4.75 9.34 1.88
N ASN A 34 4.53 8.56 2.95
CA ASN A 34 3.73 7.33 2.95
C ASN A 34 2.61 7.45 3.99
N ASN A 35 1.57 8.22 3.62
CA ASN A 35 0.37 8.43 4.43
C ASN A 35 -0.83 7.88 3.67
N PHE A 36 -1.57 6.97 4.27
CA PHE A 36 -2.71 6.31 3.66
C PHE A 36 -3.96 6.55 4.49
N VAL A 37 -5.12 6.44 3.86
CA VAL A 37 -6.42 6.61 4.52
C VAL A 37 -7.28 5.41 4.17
N THR A 38 -8.01 4.92 5.17
CA THR A 38 -9.05 3.91 4.98
C THR A 38 -10.21 4.18 5.95
N GLU A 39 -11.20 3.32 5.96
CA GLU A 39 -12.29 3.35 6.92
C GLU A 39 -12.24 2.14 7.85
N THR A 40 -12.95 2.23 8.96
CA THR A 40 -13.14 1.10 9.89
C THR A 40 -13.56 -0.16 9.13
N ASP A 41 -12.92 -1.27 9.49
CA ASP A 41 -13.14 -2.63 8.91
C ASP A 41 -12.82 -2.74 7.41
N VAL A 42 -12.26 -1.71 6.77
CA VAL A 42 -11.91 -1.71 5.33
C VAL A 42 -10.41 -1.84 5.16
N PRO A 43 -9.90 -2.92 4.55
CA PRO A 43 -8.48 -3.03 4.23
C PRO A 43 -8.05 -2.01 3.18
N VAL A 44 -6.85 -1.44 3.33
CA VAL A 44 -6.20 -0.63 2.30
C VAL A 44 -5.06 -1.43 1.65
N THR A 45 -5.04 -1.42 0.32
CA THR A 45 -3.97 -2.03 -0.48
C THR A 45 -3.37 -0.95 -1.36
N ASP A 46 -2.06 -0.73 -1.21
CA ASP A 46 -1.33 0.31 -1.94
C ASP A 46 0.16 -0.07 -2.07
N ARG A 47 0.98 0.88 -2.45
CA ARG A 47 2.42 0.71 -2.60
C ARG A 47 3.18 1.80 -1.86
N ILE A 48 4.20 1.41 -1.12
CA ILE A 48 5.13 2.32 -0.45
C ILE A 48 5.98 3.02 -1.49
N SER A 49 6.06 4.36 -1.39
CA SER A 49 6.90 5.19 -2.25
C SER A 49 8.32 5.24 -1.70
N ALA A 50 9.27 4.88 -2.54
CA ALA A 50 10.70 5.04 -2.28
C ALA A 50 11.44 5.26 -3.60
N SER A 51 12.60 5.89 -3.53
CA SER A 51 13.48 6.13 -4.67
C SER A 51 14.93 5.92 -4.29
N ASP A 52 15.73 5.61 -5.29
CA ASP A 52 17.17 5.51 -5.18
C ASP A 52 17.86 6.44 -6.18
N THR A 53 18.88 7.18 -5.73
CA THR A 53 19.60 8.16 -6.56
C THR A 53 20.46 7.49 -7.62
N ASN A 54 21.00 6.31 -7.33
CA ASN A 54 21.81 5.52 -8.27
C ASN A 54 20.93 4.73 -9.25
N GLY A 55 19.62 4.60 -8.96
CA GLY A 55 18.65 3.85 -9.75
C GLY A 55 18.67 2.35 -9.46
N ASP A 56 19.16 1.98 -8.27
CA ASP A 56 19.26 0.59 -7.86
C ASP A 56 17.88 -0.04 -7.54
N SER A 57 17.81 -1.35 -7.63
CA SER A 57 16.57 -2.09 -7.36
C SER A 57 16.27 -2.12 -5.86
N LEU A 58 15.10 -1.63 -5.48
CA LEU A 58 14.68 -1.55 -4.08
C LEU A 58 13.96 -2.80 -3.61
N THR A 59 14.30 -3.24 -2.40
CA THR A 59 13.66 -4.35 -1.69
C THR A 59 13.09 -3.86 -0.37
N PHE A 60 11.82 -4.17 -0.11
CA PHE A 60 11.07 -3.72 1.06
C PHE A 60 10.91 -4.85 2.09
N SER A 61 10.97 -4.49 3.37
CA SER A 61 10.71 -5.40 4.50
C SER A 61 10.07 -4.66 5.67
N VAL A 62 9.35 -5.40 6.53
CA VAL A 62 8.74 -4.84 7.74
C VAL A 62 9.80 -4.73 8.83
N ALA A 63 10.01 -3.52 9.35
CA ALA A 63 10.88 -3.27 10.50
C ALA A 63 10.10 -3.25 11.82
N SER A 64 8.84 -2.80 11.83
CA SER A 64 7.92 -2.88 12.96
C SER A 64 6.48 -3.04 12.46
N GLN A 65 5.73 -3.92 13.13
CA GLN A 65 4.31 -4.13 12.84
C GLN A 65 3.46 -2.98 13.37
N PRO A 66 2.28 -2.71 12.76
CA PRO A 66 1.30 -1.79 13.32
C PRO A 66 0.74 -2.30 14.64
N ALA A 67 0.16 -1.39 15.43
CA ALA A 67 -0.39 -1.71 16.74
C ALA A 67 -1.88 -2.12 16.70
N ASN A 68 -2.62 -1.62 15.72
CA ASN A 68 -4.08 -1.74 15.65
C ASN A 68 -4.56 -2.33 14.32
N GLY A 69 -3.79 -3.27 13.77
CA GLY A 69 -4.14 -3.95 12.52
C GLY A 69 -3.11 -4.97 12.08
N GLY A 70 -3.46 -5.70 11.03
CA GLY A 70 -2.57 -6.65 10.37
C GLY A 70 -1.91 -6.06 9.12
N LEU A 71 -0.62 -6.33 8.93
CA LEU A 71 0.15 -5.86 7.76
C LEU A 71 0.70 -7.05 6.97
N MET A 72 0.47 -7.03 5.66
CA MET A 72 1.16 -7.86 4.68
C MET A 72 1.96 -6.94 3.77
N LEU A 73 3.27 -7.13 3.67
CA LEU A 73 4.17 -6.36 2.81
C LEU A 73 4.94 -7.29 1.89
N ASN A 74 4.92 -7.00 0.61
CA ASN A 74 5.72 -7.69 -0.40
C ASN A 74 7.06 -6.98 -0.62
N THR A 75 8.05 -7.72 -1.11
CA THR A 75 9.39 -7.18 -1.37
C THR A 75 9.42 -6.09 -2.45
N ASP A 76 8.38 -5.96 -3.25
CA ASP A 76 8.22 -4.91 -4.27
C ASP A 76 7.59 -3.62 -3.71
N GLY A 77 7.29 -3.56 -2.42
CA GLY A 77 6.69 -2.41 -1.73
C GLY A 77 5.16 -2.39 -1.76
N ARG A 78 4.50 -3.34 -2.39
CA ARG A 78 3.04 -3.48 -2.30
C ARG A 78 2.66 -4.01 -0.93
N PHE A 79 1.65 -3.40 -0.31
CA PHE A 79 1.19 -3.82 1.00
C PHE A 79 -0.33 -3.89 1.06
N THR A 80 -0.82 -4.64 2.04
CA THR A 80 -2.21 -4.61 2.49
C THR A 80 -2.20 -4.44 4.00
N TYR A 81 -2.82 -3.37 4.48
CA TYR A 81 -3.09 -3.13 5.88
C TYR A 81 -4.58 -3.40 6.15
N THR A 82 -4.87 -4.16 7.19
CA THR A 82 -6.23 -4.47 7.62
C THR A 82 -6.42 -3.96 9.04
N PRO A 83 -7.24 -2.92 9.28
CA PRO A 83 -7.52 -2.44 10.62
C PRO A 83 -8.11 -3.52 11.52
N ASP A 84 -7.83 -3.47 12.81
CA ASP A 84 -8.54 -4.27 13.79
C ASP A 84 -10.02 -3.88 13.80
N SER A 85 -10.89 -4.86 14.10
CA SER A 85 -12.33 -4.65 14.02
C SER A 85 -12.81 -3.50 14.91
N GLY A 86 -13.49 -2.53 14.29
CA GLY A 86 -14.03 -1.35 14.95
C GLY A 86 -12.99 -0.28 15.30
N PHE A 87 -11.72 -0.45 14.93
CA PHE A 87 -10.68 0.56 15.19
C PHE A 87 -10.88 1.79 14.31
N THR A 88 -10.70 2.96 14.92
CA THR A 88 -10.66 4.29 14.26
C THR A 88 -9.51 5.11 14.84
N GLY A 89 -8.97 6.03 14.08
CA GLY A 89 -7.84 6.86 14.47
C GLY A 89 -6.61 6.54 13.64
N SER A 90 -5.44 6.93 14.11
CA SER A 90 -4.18 6.73 13.38
C SER A 90 -3.44 5.50 13.89
N ASP A 91 -2.88 4.74 12.97
CA ASP A 91 -1.92 3.66 13.23
C ASP A 91 -0.67 3.87 12.38
N SER A 92 0.43 3.22 12.72
CA SER A 92 1.65 3.29 11.93
C SER A 92 2.48 2.03 12.03
N PHE A 93 3.33 1.82 11.03
CA PHE A 93 4.30 0.74 11.01
C PHE A 93 5.63 1.23 10.42
N MET A 94 6.71 0.53 10.70
CA MET A 94 8.02 0.86 10.16
C MET A 94 8.40 -0.10 9.04
N VAL A 95 8.95 0.45 7.97
CA VAL A 95 9.51 -0.32 6.86
C VAL A 95 10.99 -0.06 6.71
N ALA A 96 11.72 -1.06 6.26
CA ALA A 96 13.09 -0.95 5.81
C ALA A 96 13.13 -1.15 4.28
N VAL A 97 13.86 -0.28 3.59
CA VAL A 97 14.09 -0.31 2.15
C VAL A 97 15.58 -0.45 1.90
N SER A 98 15.97 -1.45 1.13
CA SER A 98 17.36 -1.73 0.79
C SER A 98 17.57 -1.69 -0.72
N ASP A 99 18.71 -1.14 -1.15
CA ASP A 99 19.23 -1.18 -2.51
C ASP A 99 20.15 -2.41 -2.76
N GLY A 100 20.38 -3.22 -1.72
CA GLY A 100 21.28 -4.38 -1.72
C GLY A 100 22.59 -4.14 -0.97
N GLU A 101 23.01 -2.89 -0.76
CA GLU A 101 24.21 -2.52 0.02
C GLU A 101 23.87 -1.69 1.25
N LEU A 102 22.98 -0.72 1.09
CA LEU A 102 22.53 0.22 2.13
C LEU A 102 21.04 0.01 2.43
N THR A 103 20.62 0.47 3.59
CA THR A 103 19.22 0.33 4.04
C THR A 103 18.78 1.59 4.76
N THR A 104 17.60 2.08 4.39
CA THR A 104 16.91 3.18 5.09
C THR A 104 15.63 2.65 5.71
N SER A 105 15.28 3.12 6.91
CA SER A 105 14.00 2.82 7.56
C SER A 105 13.17 4.08 7.72
N GLY A 106 11.87 3.94 7.60
CA GLY A 106 10.94 5.04 7.78
C GLY A 106 9.55 4.57 8.20
N GLU A 107 8.78 5.52 8.69
CA GLU A 107 7.42 5.31 9.14
C GLU A 107 6.43 5.42 7.97
N VAL A 108 5.44 4.55 7.99
CA VAL A 108 4.25 4.59 7.15
C VAL A 108 3.06 4.78 8.07
N SER A 109 2.25 5.81 7.85
CA SER A 109 1.06 6.09 8.64
C SER A 109 -0.22 5.72 7.88
N VAL A 110 -1.22 5.28 8.64
CA VAL A 110 -2.56 4.98 8.14
C VAL A 110 -3.58 5.67 9.04
N ASP A 111 -4.43 6.50 8.44
CA ASP A 111 -5.55 7.11 9.13
C ASP A 111 -6.84 6.34 8.84
N ILE A 112 -7.46 5.82 9.88
CA ILE A 112 -8.67 5.00 9.81
C ILE A 112 -9.86 5.87 10.21
N ALA A 113 -10.64 6.28 9.20
CA ALA A 113 -11.83 7.09 9.39
C ALA A 113 -13.00 6.27 9.95
N VAL A 114 -13.92 6.95 10.59
CA VAL A 114 -15.21 6.37 11.00
C VAL A 114 -16.02 6.02 9.75
N ALA A 115 -16.51 4.81 9.64
CA ALA A 115 -17.41 4.41 8.55
C ALA A 115 -18.80 5.02 8.78
N VAL A 116 -19.31 5.77 7.79
CA VAL A 116 -20.68 6.30 7.82
C VAL A 116 -21.60 5.29 7.14
N VAL A 117 -22.55 4.74 7.89
CA VAL A 117 -23.47 3.71 7.40
C VAL A 117 -24.93 4.13 7.58
N SER A 118 -25.79 3.66 6.66
CA SER A 118 -27.23 3.83 6.77
C SER A 118 -27.76 3.02 7.95
N PHE A 119 -28.47 3.70 8.87
CA PHE A 119 -29.10 3.02 10.01
C PHE A 119 -30.17 2.04 9.55
N LEU A 120 -30.94 2.40 8.53
CA LEU A 120 -31.96 1.52 7.96
C LEU A 120 -31.33 0.25 7.39
N SER A 121 -30.31 0.38 6.55
CA SER A 121 -29.64 -0.78 5.96
C SER A 121 -28.97 -1.67 7.00
N TYR A 122 -28.32 -1.05 7.99
CA TYR A 122 -27.65 -1.77 9.08
C TYR A 122 -28.65 -2.56 9.94
N SER A 123 -29.75 -1.91 10.36
CA SER A 123 -30.77 -2.55 11.20
C SER A 123 -31.47 -3.70 10.46
N ARG A 124 -31.79 -3.51 9.17
CA ARG A 124 -32.37 -4.61 8.34
C ARG A 124 -31.41 -5.80 8.24
N ALA A 125 -30.11 -5.54 8.04
CA ALA A 125 -29.11 -6.60 8.03
C ALA A 125 -28.99 -7.31 9.39
N ALA A 126 -29.10 -6.57 10.50
CA ALA A 126 -29.09 -7.15 11.85
C ALA A 126 -30.32 -8.03 12.10
N PHE A 127 -31.51 -7.60 11.67
CA PHE A 127 -32.75 -8.39 11.78
C PHE A 127 -32.75 -9.66 10.87
N ALA A 128 -32.04 -9.59 9.74
CA ALA A 128 -31.92 -10.73 8.82
C ALA A 128 -30.92 -11.79 9.29
N GLN A 129 -30.14 -11.52 10.35
CA GLN A 129 -29.18 -12.50 10.87
C GLN A 129 -29.88 -13.67 11.54
N GLU A 130 -29.34 -14.87 11.39
CA GLU A 130 -29.76 -16.03 12.16
C GLU A 130 -29.40 -15.86 13.64
N ALA A 131 -30.15 -16.48 14.52
CA ALA A 131 -30.04 -16.32 15.98
C ALA A 131 -28.65 -16.64 16.58
N GLN A 132 -27.82 -17.37 15.85
CA GLN A 132 -26.46 -17.75 16.27
C GLN A 132 -25.36 -17.06 15.46
N ALA A 133 -25.70 -16.13 14.57
CA ALA A 133 -24.72 -15.38 13.81
C ALA A 133 -23.93 -14.42 14.70
N THR A 134 -22.69 -14.13 14.31
CA THR A 134 -21.89 -13.09 14.97
C THR A 134 -22.61 -11.75 14.81
N PRO A 135 -22.86 -11.01 15.90
CA PRO A 135 -23.49 -9.68 15.81
C PRO A 135 -22.70 -8.74 14.90
N LEU A 136 -23.43 -7.90 14.16
CA LEU A 136 -22.79 -6.87 13.35
C LEU A 136 -22.06 -5.87 14.24
N ALA A 137 -20.86 -5.47 13.83
CA ALA A 137 -20.08 -4.47 14.56
C ALA A 137 -20.73 -3.08 14.49
N VAL A 138 -20.83 -2.41 15.64
CA VAL A 138 -21.32 -1.03 15.76
C VAL A 138 -20.18 -0.04 16.03
N ASN A 139 -19.07 -0.52 16.56
CA ASN A 139 -17.92 0.31 16.88
C ASN A 139 -17.28 0.87 15.61
N GLY A 140 -16.77 2.09 15.68
CA GLY A 140 -16.11 2.75 14.55
C GLY A 140 -17.06 3.16 13.42
N ARG A 141 -18.37 3.27 13.69
CA ARG A 141 -19.39 3.63 12.71
C ARG A 141 -20.25 4.78 13.19
N ASP A 142 -20.49 5.74 12.29
CA ASP A 142 -21.53 6.75 12.42
C ASP A 142 -22.74 6.32 11.61
N PHE A 143 -23.92 6.48 12.21
CA PHE A 143 -25.17 6.07 11.58
C PHE A 143 -25.93 7.29 11.06
N THR A 144 -26.27 7.30 9.79
CA THR A 144 -27.26 8.23 9.24
C THR A 144 -28.64 7.84 9.73
N GLN A 145 -29.43 8.82 10.19
CA GLN A 145 -30.83 8.59 10.61
C GLN A 145 -31.75 8.64 9.39
N ASP A 146 -31.76 7.57 8.64
CA ASP A 146 -32.56 7.41 7.41
C ASP A 146 -33.76 6.48 7.58
N ALA A 147 -33.90 5.83 8.74
CA ALA A 147 -35.15 5.16 9.12
C ALA A 147 -36.07 6.19 9.80
N MET A 148 -37.14 6.58 9.12
CA MET A 148 -38.01 7.67 9.54
C MET A 148 -39.32 7.19 10.21
N SER A 149 -39.69 5.92 10.00
CA SER A 149 -40.95 5.37 10.50
C SER A 149 -40.90 3.84 10.64
N THR A 150 -41.93 3.27 11.31
CA THR A 150 -42.10 1.81 11.38
C THR A 150 -42.41 1.19 10.03
N GLU A 151 -42.87 1.98 9.05
CA GLU A 151 -43.13 1.52 7.69
C GLU A 151 -41.84 1.08 6.98
N ASP A 152 -40.69 1.66 7.34
CA ASP A 152 -39.37 1.29 6.84
C ASP A 152 -39.00 -0.16 7.20
N TYR A 153 -39.72 -0.78 8.14
CA TYR A 153 -39.51 -2.14 8.62
C TYR A 153 -40.75 -3.04 8.41
N ALA A 154 -41.76 -2.57 7.69
CA ALA A 154 -43.04 -3.29 7.55
C ALA A 154 -42.88 -4.70 6.98
N ASP A 155 -41.96 -4.90 6.06
CA ASP A 155 -41.60 -6.20 5.48
C ASP A 155 -40.97 -7.19 6.48
N LEU A 156 -40.23 -6.66 7.49
CA LEU A 156 -39.66 -7.51 8.55
C LEU A 156 -40.66 -7.91 9.61
N LEU A 157 -41.78 -7.18 9.75
CA LEU A 157 -42.86 -7.47 10.72
C LEU A 157 -43.84 -8.47 10.20
N THR A 158 -43.90 -8.72 8.90
CA THR A 158 -44.89 -9.59 8.28
C THR A 158 -44.47 -11.06 8.16
N GLY A 159 -43.24 -11.42 8.60
CA GLY A 159 -42.72 -12.80 8.61
C GLY A 159 -43.09 -13.66 7.40
N PRO A 160 -42.35 -14.70 7.09
CA PRO A 160 -42.74 -15.63 6.05
C PRO A 160 -44.01 -16.44 6.45
#